data_47d27c637cdf0229eb44668102509a63
#
_entry.id   47d27c637cdf0229eb44668102509a63
#
_cell.length_a   1.000
_cell.length_b   1.000
_cell.length_c   1.000
_cell.angle_alpha   90.00
_cell.angle_beta   90.00
_cell.angle_gamma   90.00
#
_symmetry.space_group_name_H-M   'P 1'
#
loop_
_entity.id
_entity.type
_entity.pdbx_description
1 polymer ?
#
loop_
_entity_poly.entity_id
_entity_poly.type
_entity_poly.pdbx_seq_one_letter_code
_entity_poly.pdbx_strand_id
1 'polypeptide(L)'
;VMEQAVPQVVSYTATVEPYKRNSISSSVPNRIKKIYVEVGDKVYAGQKLVDLDQANLAQQKLQLDNLELEYNRVKELFAVGGASQQQVDQLRTQYETTKTAYGNLDENTVLVSPVNGVVTARNFDNGDMASGAILTVMQIQPVKVLVNVSESDFTKVKIGMSVDVNVEVYGDEVFKGKVSLIHPTIDPATRTFVTEINIPNTDSRIRPGMFARVNIDFGNVNRVVVPDQAVVKRSGSGDRFVYVYKDGKVSFNQVQLGLSLIHI
;
A
#
# COMPACT_ATOMS: atom_id res chain seq x y z
N VAL A 1 -0.98 -46.84 11.81
CA VAL A 1 -0.17 -45.86 11.08
C VAL A 1 -0.81 -45.72 9.70
N MET A 2 -1.37 -44.58 9.40
CA MET A 2 -1.96 -44.31 8.08
C MET A 2 -1.30 -43.12 7.45
N GLU A 3 -1.05 -43.22 6.16
CA GLU A 3 -0.66 -42.06 5.36
C GLU A 3 -1.93 -41.25 5.05
N GLN A 4 -1.94 -39.99 5.45
CA GLN A 4 -3.09 -39.11 5.29
C GLN A 4 -2.64 -37.79 4.68
N ALA A 5 -3.48 -37.24 3.81
CA ALA A 5 -3.30 -35.90 3.29
C ALA A 5 -3.64 -34.87 4.41
N VAL A 6 -2.61 -34.16 4.87
CA VAL A 6 -2.74 -33.16 5.94
C VAL A 6 -2.65 -31.78 5.32
N PRO A 7 -3.64 -30.90 5.55
CA PRO A 7 -3.60 -29.53 5.06
C PRO A 7 -2.46 -28.74 5.74
N GLN A 8 -1.71 -27.97 4.95
CA GLN A 8 -0.64 -27.11 5.44
C GLN A 8 -1.16 -25.65 5.49
N VAL A 9 -1.92 -25.32 6.52
CA VAL A 9 -2.37 -23.94 6.76
C VAL A 9 -1.41 -23.28 7.74
N VAL A 10 -0.83 -22.15 7.34
CA VAL A 10 0.05 -21.35 8.20
C VAL A 10 -0.62 -20.02 8.46
N SER A 11 -0.69 -19.62 9.74
CA SER A 11 -1.28 -18.37 10.19
C SER A 11 -0.19 -17.32 10.42
N TYR A 12 -0.37 -16.16 9.82
CA TYR A 12 0.49 -14.99 9.99
C TYR A 12 -0.29 -13.85 10.62
N THR A 13 0.36 -13.11 11.51
CA THR A 13 -0.20 -11.88 12.07
C THR A 13 0.21 -10.67 11.23
N ALA A 14 -0.70 -9.74 11.05
CA ALA A 14 -0.48 -8.54 10.26
C ALA A 14 -1.31 -7.37 10.79
N THR A 15 -0.93 -6.16 10.40
CA THR A 15 -1.76 -4.96 10.57
C THR A 15 -2.32 -4.56 9.22
N VAL A 16 -3.58 -4.17 9.20
CA VAL A 16 -4.22 -3.64 8.00
C VAL A 16 -3.61 -2.28 7.66
N GLU A 17 -3.21 -2.12 6.41
CA GLU A 17 -2.69 -0.88 5.87
C GLU A 17 -3.60 -0.32 4.77
N PRO A 18 -3.59 1.00 4.53
CA PRO A 18 -4.27 1.55 3.36
C PRO A 18 -3.56 1.08 2.10
N TYR A 19 -4.30 0.92 1.01
CA TYR A 19 -3.70 0.59 -0.29
C TYR A 19 -2.70 1.66 -0.74
N LYS A 20 -3.08 2.95 -0.57
CA LYS A 20 -2.20 4.11 -0.74
C LYS A 20 -2.44 5.11 0.38
N ARG A 21 -1.37 5.78 0.80
CA ARG A 21 -1.40 6.90 1.73
C ARG A 21 -0.72 8.09 1.09
N ASN A 22 -1.44 9.18 0.94
CA ASN A 22 -0.96 10.40 0.32
C ASN A 22 -1.02 11.55 1.33
N SER A 23 0.12 12.20 1.53
CA SER A 23 0.21 13.46 2.26
C SER A 23 0.04 14.61 1.27
N ILE A 24 -0.97 15.43 1.46
CA ILE A 24 -1.28 16.58 0.62
C ILE A 24 -0.56 17.78 1.21
N SER A 25 0.42 18.31 0.48
CA SER A 25 1.25 19.44 0.89
C SER A 25 1.57 20.32 -0.30
N SER A 26 1.89 21.59 -0.04
CA SER A 26 2.55 22.46 -1.02
C SER A 26 4.05 22.22 -0.99
N SER A 27 4.73 22.42 -2.13
CA SER A 27 6.19 22.34 -2.21
C SER A 27 6.90 23.55 -1.58
N VAL A 28 6.17 24.65 -1.40
CA VAL A 28 6.66 25.87 -0.73
C VAL A 28 5.69 26.26 0.39
N PRO A 29 6.20 26.84 1.50
CA PRO A 29 5.32 27.37 2.54
C PRO A 29 4.36 28.43 1.97
N ASN A 30 3.07 28.28 2.23
CA ASN A 30 2.05 29.20 1.76
C ASN A 30 0.89 29.28 2.75
N ARG A 31 0.17 30.40 2.73
CA ARG A 31 -0.99 30.62 3.57
C ARG A 31 -2.19 29.85 3.04
N ILE A 32 -2.88 29.14 3.92
CA ILE A 32 -4.11 28.43 3.57
C ILE A 32 -5.24 29.44 3.48
N LYS A 33 -5.83 29.56 2.29
CA LYS A 33 -7.03 30.38 2.07
C LYS A 33 -8.28 29.65 2.50
N LYS A 34 -8.42 28.37 2.07
CA LYS A 34 -9.58 27.55 2.40
C LYS A 34 -9.29 26.07 2.25
N ILE A 35 -9.74 25.29 3.21
CA ILE A 35 -9.83 23.83 3.17
C ILE A 35 -11.29 23.47 2.92
N TYR A 36 -11.57 22.59 1.97
CA TYR A 36 -12.91 22.23 1.49
C TYR A 36 -13.43 20.92 2.08
N VAL A 37 -12.59 20.20 2.82
CA VAL A 37 -12.88 18.85 3.32
C VAL A 37 -12.52 18.72 4.79
N GLU A 38 -13.22 17.81 5.48
CA GLU A 38 -12.98 17.46 6.87
C GLU A 38 -12.51 16.02 7.02
N VAL A 39 -11.99 15.67 8.21
CA VAL A 39 -11.62 14.30 8.53
C VAL A 39 -12.85 13.39 8.48
N GLY A 40 -12.76 12.31 7.71
CA GLY A 40 -13.85 11.38 7.45
C GLY A 40 -14.51 11.56 6.08
N ASP A 41 -14.27 12.67 5.38
CA ASP A 41 -14.85 12.92 4.06
C ASP A 41 -14.27 11.96 3.00
N LYS A 42 -15.15 11.48 2.11
CA LYS A 42 -14.76 10.76 0.91
C LYS A 42 -14.36 11.74 -0.18
N VAL A 43 -13.24 11.50 -0.81
CA VAL A 43 -12.69 12.35 -1.87
C VAL A 43 -12.35 11.53 -3.11
N TYR A 44 -12.39 12.17 -4.27
CA TYR A 44 -12.10 11.56 -5.56
C TYR A 44 -10.79 12.12 -6.14
N ALA A 45 -10.14 11.34 -6.98
CA ALA A 45 -8.96 11.79 -7.71
C ALA A 45 -9.29 13.05 -8.53
N GLY A 46 -8.45 14.09 -8.44
CA GLY A 46 -8.67 15.39 -9.06
C GLY A 46 -9.60 16.34 -8.27
N GLN A 47 -10.25 15.87 -7.21
CA GLN A 47 -11.10 16.74 -6.38
C GLN A 47 -10.24 17.77 -5.65
N LYS A 48 -10.66 19.03 -5.72
CA LYS A 48 -10.03 20.14 -5.01
C LYS A 48 -10.22 19.99 -3.50
N LEU A 49 -9.12 20.05 -2.77
CA LEU A 49 -9.08 19.89 -1.32
C LEU A 49 -8.73 21.17 -0.59
N VAL A 50 -7.74 21.92 -1.11
CA VAL A 50 -7.21 23.11 -0.45
C VAL A 50 -6.92 24.19 -1.48
N ASP A 51 -7.32 25.42 -1.15
CA ASP A 51 -6.84 26.65 -1.80
C ASP A 51 -5.81 27.33 -0.91
N LEU A 52 -4.67 27.60 -1.46
CA LEU A 52 -3.65 28.44 -0.87
C LEU A 52 -3.77 29.89 -1.35
N ASP A 53 -2.98 30.79 -0.80
CA ASP A 53 -2.96 32.19 -1.23
C ASP A 53 -2.53 32.31 -2.70
N GLN A 54 -3.31 33.02 -3.48
CA GLN A 54 -3.19 33.13 -4.92
C GLN A 54 -2.62 34.49 -5.38
N ALA A 55 -2.16 35.37 -4.47
CA ALA A 55 -1.67 36.69 -4.83
C ALA A 55 -0.49 36.62 -5.85
N ASN A 56 0.48 35.77 -5.57
CA ASN A 56 1.62 35.54 -6.47
C ASN A 56 1.20 34.88 -7.79
N LEU A 57 0.24 33.96 -7.75
CA LEU A 57 -0.31 33.30 -8.94
C LEU A 57 -0.98 34.32 -9.88
N ALA A 58 -1.79 35.20 -9.32
CA ALA A 58 -2.48 36.24 -10.08
C ALA A 58 -1.49 37.21 -10.76
N GLN A 59 -0.44 37.61 -10.03
CA GLN A 59 0.63 38.46 -10.61
C GLN A 59 1.35 37.74 -11.75
N GLN A 60 1.71 36.48 -11.56
CA GLN A 60 2.40 35.67 -12.58
C GLN A 60 1.52 35.44 -13.81
N LYS A 61 0.20 35.28 -13.62
CA LYS A 61 -0.78 35.18 -14.71
C LYS A 61 -0.78 36.43 -15.58
N LEU A 62 -0.84 37.63 -14.98
CA LEU A 62 -0.81 38.88 -15.70
C LEU A 62 0.50 39.04 -16.52
N GLN A 63 1.64 38.62 -15.95
CA GLN A 63 2.91 38.66 -16.65
C GLN A 63 2.93 37.70 -17.85
N LEU A 64 2.36 36.46 -17.66
CA LEU A 64 2.26 35.48 -18.73
C LEU A 64 1.38 35.99 -19.87
N ASP A 65 0.19 36.56 -19.56
CA ASP A 65 -0.76 37.09 -20.54
C ASP A 65 -0.14 38.23 -21.37
N ASN A 66 0.63 39.13 -20.73
CA ASN A 66 1.34 40.20 -21.42
C ASN A 66 2.39 39.65 -22.36
N LEU A 67 3.18 38.67 -21.94
CA LEU A 67 4.20 38.03 -22.80
C LEU A 67 3.58 37.26 -23.97
N GLU A 68 2.44 36.63 -23.76
CA GLU A 68 1.69 35.95 -24.82
C GLU A 68 1.23 36.91 -25.90
N LEU A 69 0.66 38.05 -25.50
CA LEU A 69 0.25 39.12 -26.43
C LEU A 69 1.44 39.69 -27.23
N GLU A 70 2.58 39.94 -26.57
CA GLU A 70 3.77 40.46 -27.20
C GLU A 70 4.39 39.46 -28.17
N TYR A 71 4.50 38.18 -27.76
CA TYR A 71 4.98 37.10 -28.61
C TYR A 71 4.11 36.95 -29.86
N ASN A 72 2.81 36.93 -29.74
CA ASN A 72 1.88 36.79 -30.85
C ASN A 72 2.02 38.00 -31.83
N ARG A 73 2.11 39.23 -31.31
CA ARG A 73 2.32 40.43 -32.12
C ARG A 73 3.60 40.36 -32.91
N VAL A 74 4.71 39.99 -32.30
CA VAL A 74 6.02 39.90 -33.00
C VAL A 74 6.03 38.76 -34.00
N LYS A 75 5.36 37.65 -33.70
CA LYS A 75 5.17 36.54 -34.65
C LYS A 75 4.37 36.95 -35.90
N GLU A 76 3.34 37.77 -35.75
CA GLU A 76 2.58 38.32 -36.89
C GLU A 76 3.44 39.30 -37.71
N LEU A 77 4.21 40.18 -37.02
CA LEU A 77 5.16 41.08 -37.71
C LEU A 77 6.23 40.32 -38.47
N PHE A 78 6.74 39.24 -37.92
CA PHE A 78 7.72 38.37 -38.60
C PHE A 78 7.16 37.78 -39.91
N ALA A 79 5.88 37.35 -39.89
CA ALA A 79 5.22 36.78 -41.07
C ALA A 79 5.14 37.77 -42.25
N VAL A 80 5.18 39.08 -41.98
CA VAL A 80 5.18 40.14 -43.01
C VAL A 80 6.53 40.82 -43.18
N GLY A 81 7.62 40.25 -42.63
CA GLY A 81 8.99 40.77 -42.74
C GLY A 81 9.30 41.93 -41.82
N GLY A 82 8.43 42.31 -40.87
CA GLY A 82 8.58 43.44 -39.95
C GLY A 82 9.35 43.14 -38.65
N ALA A 83 9.75 41.91 -38.43
CA ALA A 83 10.56 41.48 -37.27
C ALA A 83 11.64 40.47 -37.69
N SER A 84 12.68 40.31 -36.88
CA SER A 84 13.74 39.30 -37.09
C SER A 84 13.38 37.97 -36.41
N GLN A 85 13.93 36.86 -36.93
CA GLN A 85 13.83 35.54 -36.29
C GLN A 85 14.36 35.56 -34.85
N GLN A 86 15.46 36.27 -34.60
CA GLN A 86 16.03 36.42 -33.27
C GLN A 86 15.05 37.02 -32.27
N GLN A 87 14.28 38.05 -32.67
CA GLN A 87 13.25 38.65 -31.80
C GLN A 87 12.14 37.67 -31.47
N VAL A 88 11.67 36.89 -32.46
CA VAL A 88 10.64 35.84 -32.23
C VAL A 88 11.15 34.77 -31.27
N ASP A 89 12.38 34.28 -31.47
CA ASP A 89 12.98 33.24 -30.67
C ASP A 89 13.20 33.69 -29.20
N GLN A 90 13.62 34.94 -29.00
CA GLN A 90 13.81 35.54 -27.69
C GLN A 90 12.47 35.62 -26.90
N LEU A 91 11.45 36.17 -27.53
CA LEU A 91 10.12 36.29 -26.89
C LEU A 91 9.48 34.92 -26.64
N ARG A 92 9.66 33.99 -27.59
CA ARG A 92 9.21 32.61 -27.40
C ARG A 92 9.83 31.98 -26.16
N THR A 93 11.15 32.13 -25.99
CA THR A 93 11.86 31.57 -24.82
C THR A 93 11.37 32.19 -23.54
N GLN A 94 11.14 33.51 -23.49
CA GLN A 94 10.60 34.20 -22.31
C GLN A 94 9.18 33.72 -21.99
N TYR A 95 8.29 33.60 -23.01
CA TYR A 95 6.95 33.14 -22.87
C TYR A 95 6.92 31.70 -22.31
N GLU A 96 7.66 30.75 -22.89
CA GLU A 96 7.69 29.34 -22.44
C GLU A 96 8.28 29.22 -21.03
N THR A 97 9.29 30.00 -20.68
CA THR A 97 9.86 30.01 -19.32
C THR A 97 8.84 30.52 -18.30
N THR A 98 8.16 31.63 -18.61
CA THR A 98 7.14 32.21 -17.71
C THR A 98 5.93 31.30 -17.61
N LYS A 99 5.52 30.65 -18.70
CA LYS A 99 4.42 29.67 -18.73
C LYS A 99 4.71 28.47 -17.81
N THR A 100 5.96 27.96 -17.89
CA THR A 100 6.40 26.87 -17.00
C THR A 100 6.39 27.30 -15.53
N ALA A 101 6.88 28.49 -15.23
CA ALA A 101 6.87 29.05 -13.88
C ALA A 101 5.43 29.24 -13.34
N TYR A 102 4.51 29.73 -14.17
CA TYR A 102 3.09 29.86 -13.83
C TYR A 102 2.46 28.48 -13.55
N GLY A 103 2.71 27.47 -14.42
CA GLY A 103 2.18 26.12 -14.23
C GLY A 103 2.62 25.49 -12.90
N ASN A 104 3.92 25.60 -12.58
CA ASN A 104 4.45 25.12 -11.30
C ASN A 104 3.83 25.83 -10.09
N LEU A 105 3.54 27.13 -10.21
CA LEU A 105 2.91 27.90 -9.14
C LEU A 105 1.43 27.53 -8.98
N ASP A 106 0.72 27.31 -10.08
CA ASP A 106 -0.70 26.91 -10.10
C ASP A 106 -0.89 25.55 -9.43
N GLU A 107 -0.08 24.54 -9.80
CA GLU A 107 -0.09 23.21 -9.17
C GLU A 107 0.17 23.25 -7.65
N ASN A 108 0.97 24.22 -7.18
CA ASN A 108 1.28 24.41 -5.77
C ASN A 108 0.28 25.31 -5.02
N THR A 109 -0.68 25.91 -5.71
CA THR A 109 -1.65 26.85 -5.13
C THR A 109 -3.02 26.20 -4.93
N VAL A 110 -3.38 25.25 -5.80
CA VAL A 110 -4.63 24.47 -5.70
C VAL A 110 -4.28 23.01 -5.50
N LEU A 111 -4.45 22.53 -4.27
CA LEU A 111 -4.12 21.14 -3.95
C LEU A 111 -5.33 20.23 -4.18
N VAL A 112 -5.11 19.17 -4.95
CA VAL A 112 -6.13 18.19 -5.33
C VAL A 112 -5.79 16.81 -4.77
N SER A 113 -6.80 15.94 -4.66
CA SER A 113 -6.57 14.55 -4.26
C SER A 113 -5.96 13.76 -5.42
N PRO A 114 -4.84 13.04 -5.22
CA PRO A 114 -4.27 12.18 -6.24
C PRO A 114 -4.98 10.82 -6.36
N VAL A 115 -5.86 10.47 -5.43
CA VAL A 115 -6.52 9.17 -5.33
C VAL A 115 -7.98 9.31 -4.89
N ASN A 116 -8.77 8.27 -5.18
CA ASN A 116 -10.06 8.10 -4.51
C ASN A 116 -9.81 7.55 -3.10
N GLY A 117 -10.32 8.21 -2.07
CA GLY A 117 -10.03 7.80 -0.70
C GLY A 117 -10.84 8.55 0.35
N VAL A 118 -10.33 8.53 1.57
CA VAL A 118 -10.92 9.20 2.73
C VAL A 118 -9.86 10.10 3.36
N VAL A 119 -10.26 11.29 3.77
CA VAL A 119 -9.40 12.21 4.56
C VAL A 119 -9.25 11.64 5.96
N THR A 120 -8.02 11.36 6.38
CA THR A 120 -7.74 10.73 7.68
C THR A 120 -7.05 11.64 8.68
N ALA A 121 -6.46 12.74 8.21
CA ALA A 121 -5.87 13.77 9.06
C ALA A 121 -5.99 15.14 8.42
N ARG A 122 -6.18 16.16 9.26
CA ARG A 122 -6.12 17.57 8.93
C ARG A 122 -5.23 18.24 9.98
N ASN A 123 -4.10 18.80 9.55
CA ASN A 123 -3.05 19.28 10.44
C ASN A 123 -3.00 20.80 10.55
N PHE A 124 -3.76 21.52 9.71
CA PHE A 124 -3.79 22.97 9.64
C PHE A 124 -5.22 23.48 9.46
N ASP A 125 -5.45 24.75 9.81
CA ASP A 125 -6.70 25.43 9.66
C ASP A 125 -6.66 26.56 8.60
N ASN A 126 -7.83 27.09 8.25
CA ASN A 126 -7.92 28.20 7.33
C ASN A 126 -7.21 29.43 7.94
N GLY A 127 -6.32 30.04 7.17
CA GLY A 127 -5.54 31.20 7.59
C GLY A 127 -4.13 30.85 8.08
N ASP A 128 -3.85 29.57 8.37
CA ASP A 128 -2.51 29.13 8.81
C ASP A 128 -1.47 29.21 7.69
N MET A 129 -0.22 29.33 8.09
CA MET A 129 0.92 29.17 7.19
C MET A 129 1.34 27.70 7.19
N ALA A 130 1.04 27.00 6.11
CA ALA A 130 1.39 25.59 5.98
C ALA A 130 2.83 25.39 5.50
N SER A 131 3.57 24.59 6.25
CA SER A 131 4.96 24.19 5.94
C SER A 131 5.15 22.66 5.94
N GLY A 132 4.11 21.90 5.57
CA GLY A 132 4.14 20.45 5.58
C GLY A 132 2.84 19.84 5.08
N ALA A 133 2.55 18.60 5.49
CA ALA A 133 1.32 17.91 5.12
C ALA A 133 0.10 18.61 5.74
N ILE A 134 -0.75 19.18 4.89
CA ILE A 134 -1.99 19.86 5.30
C ILE A 134 -3.07 18.83 5.60
N LEU A 135 -3.22 17.85 4.70
CA LEU A 135 -4.17 16.76 4.80
C LEU A 135 -3.48 15.42 4.55
N THR A 136 -4.04 14.36 5.10
CA THR A 136 -3.68 12.98 4.71
C THR A 136 -4.91 12.32 4.09
N VAL A 137 -4.76 11.80 2.88
CA VAL A 137 -5.79 11.02 2.18
C VAL A 137 -5.32 9.57 2.08
N MET A 138 -6.18 8.65 2.50
CA MET A 138 -5.92 7.21 2.40
C MET A 138 -6.92 6.55 1.46
N GLN A 139 -6.38 5.76 0.52
CA GLN A 139 -7.19 4.85 -0.26
C GLN A 139 -7.42 3.58 0.57
N ILE A 140 -8.67 3.35 0.95
CA ILE A 140 -9.08 2.21 1.78
C ILE A 140 -9.93 1.17 1.02
N GLN A 141 -10.05 1.34 -0.27
CA GLN A 141 -10.73 0.43 -1.19
C GLN A 141 -9.82 0.17 -2.40
N PRO A 142 -9.15 -1.01 -2.45
CA PRO A 142 -9.02 -2.04 -1.41
C PRO A 142 -8.17 -1.57 -0.21
N VAL A 143 -8.06 -2.40 0.83
CA VAL A 143 -7.00 -2.34 1.85
C VAL A 143 -5.97 -3.42 1.57
N LYS A 144 -4.81 -3.33 2.21
CA LYS A 144 -3.78 -4.36 2.13
C LYS A 144 -3.29 -4.78 3.51
N VAL A 145 -2.72 -5.97 3.57
CA VAL A 145 -1.95 -6.46 4.71
C VAL A 145 -0.58 -6.92 4.24
N LEU A 146 0.45 -6.67 5.06
CA LEU A 146 1.81 -7.13 4.83
C LEU A 146 2.09 -8.28 5.78
N VAL A 147 2.45 -9.43 5.24
CA VAL A 147 2.82 -10.62 6.02
C VAL A 147 4.27 -10.99 5.77
N ASN A 148 4.98 -11.35 6.83
CA ASN A 148 6.34 -11.86 6.75
C ASN A 148 6.28 -13.38 6.66
N VAL A 149 6.51 -13.91 5.47
CA VAL A 149 6.47 -15.34 5.18
C VAL A 149 7.88 -15.91 5.27
N SER A 150 8.01 -17.11 5.85
CA SER A 150 9.30 -17.81 5.97
C SER A 150 9.92 -18.11 4.60
N GLU A 151 11.24 -17.96 4.47
CA GLU A 151 12.02 -18.33 3.29
C GLU A 151 11.75 -19.77 2.84
N SER A 152 11.51 -20.70 3.78
CA SER A 152 11.18 -22.11 3.49
C SER A 152 9.90 -22.28 2.66
N ASP A 153 8.99 -21.33 2.69
CA ASP A 153 7.72 -21.37 1.98
C ASP A 153 7.72 -20.54 0.70
N PHE A 154 8.86 -19.94 0.34
CA PHE A 154 8.99 -19.04 -0.82
C PHE A 154 8.47 -19.67 -2.12
N THR A 155 8.79 -20.93 -2.39
CA THR A 155 8.37 -21.63 -3.61
C THR A 155 6.87 -21.97 -3.64
N LYS A 156 6.20 -21.92 -2.49
CA LYS A 156 4.78 -22.26 -2.34
C LYS A 156 3.88 -21.05 -2.52
N VAL A 157 4.35 -19.84 -2.18
CA VAL A 157 3.58 -18.59 -2.33
C VAL A 157 3.62 -18.13 -3.78
N LYS A 158 2.44 -17.81 -4.34
CA LYS A 158 2.32 -17.33 -5.72
C LYS A 158 1.42 -16.09 -5.77
N ILE A 159 1.75 -15.16 -6.67
CA ILE A 159 0.89 -14.02 -6.97
C ILE A 159 -0.46 -14.52 -7.48
N GLY A 160 -1.55 -13.92 -7.00
CA GLY A 160 -2.92 -14.31 -7.29
C GLY A 160 -3.50 -15.38 -6.37
N MET A 161 -2.68 -15.97 -5.48
CA MET A 161 -3.14 -16.96 -4.51
C MET A 161 -4.21 -16.35 -3.60
N SER A 162 -5.31 -17.08 -3.39
CA SER A 162 -6.38 -16.68 -2.48
C SER A 162 -6.00 -17.07 -1.06
N VAL A 163 -6.25 -16.16 -0.12
CA VAL A 163 -5.94 -16.35 1.30
C VAL A 163 -7.12 -15.92 2.15
N ASP A 164 -7.24 -16.52 3.32
CA ASP A 164 -8.27 -16.20 4.30
C ASP A 164 -7.72 -15.20 5.31
N VAL A 165 -8.46 -14.12 5.52
CA VAL A 165 -8.06 -13.05 6.43
C VAL A 165 -9.14 -12.87 7.49
N ASN A 166 -8.79 -13.06 8.75
CA ASN A 166 -9.65 -12.78 9.89
C ASN A 166 -9.20 -11.46 10.52
N VAL A 167 -10.11 -10.49 10.58
CA VAL A 167 -9.88 -9.23 11.28
C VAL A 167 -10.45 -9.35 12.68
N GLU A 168 -9.62 -9.16 13.70
CA GLU A 168 -9.97 -9.50 15.10
C GLU A 168 -11.28 -8.85 15.57
N VAL A 169 -11.56 -7.63 15.15
CA VAL A 169 -12.79 -6.89 15.50
C VAL A 169 -14.07 -7.59 15.01
N TYR A 170 -13.97 -8.42 13.96
CA TYR A 170 -15.11 -9.13 13.35
C TYR A 170 -15.19 -10.60 13.74
N GLY A 171 -14.38 -11.04 14.73
CA GLY A 171 -14.41 -12.42 15.23
C GLY A 171 -14.14 -13.46 14.15
N ASP A 172 -15.09 -14.36 13.94
CA ASP A 172 -14.95 -15.49 13.00
C ASP A 172 -15.26 -15.15 11.53
N GLU A 173 -15.59 -13.89 11.22
CA GLU A 173 -15.86 -13.46 9.85
C GLU A 173 -14.57 -13.55 9.01
N VAL A 174 -14.66 -14.25 7.88
CA VAL A 174 -13.52 -14.46 6.98
C VAL A 174 -13.61 -13.53 5.77
N PHE A 175 -12.60 -12.69 5.59
CA PHE A 175 -12.44 -11.87 4.40
C PHE A 175 -11.49 -12.57 3.42
N LYS A 176 -11.88 -12.62 2.14
CA LYS A 176 -11.04 -13.22 1.11
C LYS A 176 -10.05 -12.18 0.60
N GLY A 177 -8.75 -12.47 0.77
CA GLY A 177 -7.65 -11.70 0.20
C GLY A 177 -7.00 -12.41 -0.98
N LYS A 178 -6.20 -11.66 -1.73
CA LYS A 178 -5.34 -12.19 -2.80
C LYS A 178 -3.93 -11.67 -2.65
N VAL A 179 -2.95 -12.56 -2.81
CA VAL A 179 -1.54 -12.17 -2.91
C VAL A 179 -1.35 -11.30 -4.14
N SER A 180 -0.95 -10.05 -3.93
CA SER A 180 -0.77 -9.03 -4.99
C SER A 180 0.69 -8.82 -5.35
N LEU A 181 1.59 -8.93 -4.36
CA LEU A 181 3.02 -8.71 -4.54
C LEU A 181 3.81 -9.60 -3.59
N ILE A 182 4.89 -10.17 -4.08
CA ILE A 182 5.93 -10.84 -3.29
C ILE A 182 7.18 -9.98 -3.42
N HIS A 183 7.69 -9.47 -2.30
CA HIS A 183 8.90 -8.65 -2.32
C HIS A 183 10.10 -9.48 -2.78
N PRO A 184 11.00 -8.92 -3.60
CA PRO A 184 12.13 -9.66 -4.18
C PRO A 184 13.27 -9.87 -3.19
N THR A 185 13.19 -9.30 -1.98
CA THR A 185 14.24 -9.34 -0.96
C THR A 185 13.82 -10.20 0.23
N ILE A 186 14.77 -10.92 0.79
CA ILE A 186 14.61 -11.66 2.05
C ILE A 186 15.37 -10.89 3.13
N ASP A 187 14.73 -10.67 4.27
CA ASP A 187 15.39 -10.13 5.45
C ASP A 187 16.32 -11.19 6.05
N PRO A 188 17.65 -10.97 6.08
CA PRO A 188 18.60 -11.95 6.57
C PRO A 188 18.51 -12.18 8.09
N ALA A 189 17.99 -11.23 8.85
CA ALA A 189 17.86 -11.32 10.30
C ALA A 189 16.70 -12.23 10.70
N THR A 190 15.56 -12.10 10.01
CA THR A 190 14.34 -12.86 10.31
C THR A 190 14.15 -14.07 9.41
N ARG A 191 14.91 -14.18 8.31
CA ARG A 191 14.73 -15.20 7.27
C ARG A 191 13.32 -15.24 6.71
N THR A 192 12.74 -14.06 6.49
CA THR A 192 11.40 -13.89 5.94
C THR A 192 11.42 -12.95 4.72
N PHE A 193 10.40 -13.09 3.88
CA PHE A 193 10.11 -12.15 2.80
C PHE A 193 8.72 -11.55 2.99
N VAL A 194 8.56 -10.30 2.60
CA VAL A 194 7.28 -9.59 2.71
C VAL A 194 6.38 -10.00 1.54
N THR A 195 5.14 -10.32 1.86
CA THR A 195 4.08 -10.61 0.90
C THR A 195 2.93 -9.64 1.12
N GLU A 196 2.54 -8.90 0.07
CA GLU A 196 1.37 -8.01 0.11
C GLU A 196 0.11 -8.77 -0.30
N ILE A 197 -0.93 -8.62 0.48
CA ILE A 197 -2.23 -9.24 0.24
C ILE A 197 -3.27 -8.14 0.19
N ASN A 198 -3.97 -8.04 -0.95
CA ASN A 198 -5.06 -7.10 -1.13
C ASN A 198 -6.38 -7.72 -0.70
N ILE A 199 -7.18 -6.97 0.04
CA ILE A 199 -8.48 -7.36 0.56
C ILE A 199 -9.52 -6.38 0.00
N PRO A 200 -10.53 -6.83 -0.76
CA PRO A 200 -11.65 -5.98 -1.16
C PRO A 200 -12.33 -5.41 0.10
N ASN A 201 -12.63 -4.12 0.08
CA ASN A 201 -13.24 -3.41 1.21
C ASN A 201 -14.33 -2.47 0.70
N THR A 202 -15.26 -3.00 -0.08
CA THR A 202 -16.30 -2.21 -0.77
C THR A 202 -17.23 -1.48 0.19
N ASP A 203 -17.47 -2.06 1.35
CA ASP A 203 -18.28 -1.48 2.43
C ASP A 203 -17.48 -0.57 3.39
N SER A 204 -16.16 -0.45 3.20
CA SER A 204 -15.25 0.35 4.03
C SER A 204 -15.25 -0.04 5.52
N ARG A 205 -15.64 -1.27 5.85
CA ARG A 205 -15.66 -1.78 7.23
C ARG A 205 -14.26 -1.99 7.78
N ILE A 206 -13.36 -2.51 6.97
CA ILE A 206 -11.97 -2.76 7.37
C ILE A 206 -11.22 -1.43 7.34
N ARG A 207 -10.63 -1.06 8.48
CA ARG A 207 -9.92 0.21 8.63
C ARG A 207 -8.41 -0.02 8.77
N PRO A 208 -7.58 0.82 8.17
CA PRO A 208 -6.14 0.83 8.45
C PRO A 208 -5.87 0.93 9.96
N GLY A 209 -4.90 0.16 10.44
CA GLY A 209 -4.57 0.02 11.85
C GLY A 209 -5.23 -1.16 12.57
N MET A 210 -6.25 -1.80 11.96
CA MET A 210 -6.84 -3.01 12.55
C MET A 210 -5.85 -4.17 12.51
N PHE A 211 -5.90 -5.02 13.54
CA PHE A 211 -5.14 -6.26 13.59
C PHE A 211 -5.83 -7.35 12.77
N ALA A 212 -5.05 -8.08 11.99
CA ALA A 212 -5.54 -9.14 11.13
C ALA A 212 -4.67 -10.40 11.27
N ARG A 213 -5.30 -11.56 11.09
CA ARG A 213 -4.64 -12.85 10.97
C ARG A 213 -4.89 -13.39 9.58
N VAL A 214 -3.81 -13.71 8.88
CA VAL A 214 -3.82 -14.23 7.51
C VAL A 214 -3.52 -15.71 7.54
N ASN A 215 -4.41 -16.53 7.01
CA ASN A 215 -4.25 -17.97 6.89
C ASN A 215 -3.92 -18.28 5.43
N ILE A 216 -2.73 -18.80 5.20
CA ILE A 216 -2.28 -19.23 3.87
C ILE A 216 -2.32 -20.75 3.83
N ASP A 217 -3.11 -21.29 2.90
CA ASP A 217 -3.18 -22.72 2.65
C ASP A 217 -2.18 -23.10 1.56
N PHE A 218 -1.16 -23.84 1.94
CA PHE A 218 -0.12 -24.35 1.01
C PHE A 218 -0.49 -25.71 0.40
N GLY A 219 -1.74 -26.16 0.57
CA GLY A 219 -2.22 -27.42 0.06
C GLY A 219 -1.97 -28.60 1.01
N ASN A 220 -2.24 -29.77 0.50
CA ASN A 220 -2.13 -31.01 1.28
C ASN A 220 -0.78 -31.68 1.06
N VAL A 221 -0.19 -32.17 2.15
CA VAL A 221 1.01 -33.00 2.09
C VAL A 221 0.69 -34.35 2.71
N ASN A 222 1.03 -35.43 2.01
CA ASN A 222 0.89 -36.76 2.57
C ASN A 222 1.89 -36.95 3.72
N ARG A 223 1.37 -37.21 4.89
CA ARG A 223 2.14 -37.45 6.12
C ARG A 223 1.65 -38.71 6.79
N VAL A 224 2.58 -39.37 7.47
CA VAL A 224 2.26 -40.47 8.35
C VAL A 224 1.66 -39.90 9.63
N VAL A 225 0.37 -40.17 9.87
CA VAL A 225 -0.34 -39.72 11.05
C VAL A 225 -0.37 -40.85 12.08
N VAL A 226 -0.02 -40.49 13.32
CA VAL A 226 -0.08 -41.41 14.46
C VAL A 226 -0.89 -40.74 15.59
N PRO A 227 -1.67 -41.49 16.38
CA PRO A 227 -2.33 -40.95 17.56
C PRO A 227 -1.30 -40.36 18.52
N ASP A 228 -1.61 -39.23 19.17
CA ASP A 228 -0.70 -38.56 20.12
C ASP A 228 -0.27 -39.51 21.26
N GLN A 229 -1.17 -40.36 21.72
CA GLN A 229 -0.90 -41.39 22.73
C GLN A 229 0.15 -42.44 22.29
N ALA A 230 0.40 -42.58 21.00
CA ALA A 230 1.43 -43.49 20.45
C ALA A 230 2.83 -42.89 20.49
N VAL A 231 2.96 -41.61 20.77
CA VAL A 231 4.25 -40.91 20.82
C VAL A 231 4.80 -40.93 22.24
N VAL A 232 5.93 -41.60 22.42
CA VAL A 232 6.60 -41.71 23.71
C VAL A 232 7.71 -40.68 23.80
N LYS A 233 7.73 -39.87 24.86
CA LYS A 233 8.79 -38.92 25.18
C LYS A 233 9.80 -39.59 26.09
N ARG A 234 11.07 -39.59 25.72
CA ARG A 234 12.13 -40.10 26.59
C ARG A 234 12.45 -39.08 27.68
N SER A 235 12.44 -39.53 28.93
CA SER A 235 12.83 -38.68 30.06
C SER A 235 14.29 -38.25 29.94
N GLY A 236 14.57 -36.95 30.02
CA GLY A 236 15.92 -36.40 29.98
C GLY A 236 16.45 -36.05 28.57
N SER A 237 15.73 -36.40 27.49
CA SER A 237 16.03 -35.91 26.13
C SER A 237 14.78 -35.33 25.50
N GLY A 238 14.96 -34.45 24.50
CA GLY A 238 13.85 -33.92 23.68
C GLY A 238 13.26 -34.91 22.69
N ASP A 239 13.82 -36.12 22.62
CA ASP A 239 13.54 -37.11 21.59
C ASP A 239 12.14 -37.70 21.73
N ARG A 240 11.52 -37.94 20.58
CA ARG A 240 10.20 -38.59 20.44
C ARG A 240 10.36 -39.90 19.73
N PHE A 241 9.63 -40.91 20.18
CA PHE A 241 9.70 -42.29 19.68
C PHE A 241 8.29 -42.83 19.49
N VAL A 242 8.19 -43.78 18.55
CA VAL A 242 6.97 -44.63 18.39
C VAL A 242 7.35 -46.09 18.37
N TYR A 243 6.51 -46.93 18.95
CA TYR A 243 6.59 -48.36 18.81
C TYR A 243 5.86 -48.81 17.55
N VAL A 244 6.53 -49.49 16.65
CA VAL A 244 5.92 -50.04 15.42
C VAL A 244 5.94 -51.53 15.53
N TYR A 245 4.74 -52.16 15.48
CA TYR A 245 4.61 -53.60 15.39
C TYR A 245 4.48 -54.03 13.92
N LYS A 246 5.40 -54.88 13.46
CA LYS A 246 5.37 -55.43 12.11
C LYS A 246 5.95 -56.86 12.13
N ASP A 247 5.28 -57.78 11.46
CA ASP A 247 5.73 -59.19 11.28
C ASP A 247 6.12 -59.89 12.60
N GLY A 248 5.31 -59.72 13.67
CA GLY A 248 5.60 -60.34 14.94
C GLY A 248 6.68 -59.68 15.79
N LYS A 249 7.29 -58.57 15.32
CA LYS A 249 8.34 -57.85 16.02
C LYS A 249 7.97 -56.43 16.32
N VAL A 250 8.40 -55.91 17.46
CA VAL A 250 8.25 -54.53 17.85
C VAL A 250 9.57 -53.78 17.61
N SER A 251 9.51 -52.67 16.87
CA SER A 251 10.65 -51.76 16.68
C SER A 251 10.38 -50.44 17.40
N PHE A 252 11.42 -49.88 18.02
CA PHE A 252 11.40 -48.58 18.68
C PHE A 252 12.10 -47.56 17.77
N ASN A 253 11.28 -46.69 17.14
CA ASN A 253 11.79 -45.78 16.12
C ASN A 253 11.71 -44.34 16.62
N GLN A 254 12.84 -43.63 16.46
CA GLN A 254 12.86 -42.17 16.70
C GLN A 254 12.09 -41.47 15.58
N VAL A 255 11.25 -40.52 15.95
CA VAL A 255 10.43 -39.76 15.02
C VAL A 255 10.62 -38.28 15.26
N GLN A 256 10.62 -37.51 14.16
CA GLN A 256 10.56 -36.09 14.20
C GLN A 256 9.09 -35.64 14.02
N LEU A 257 8.55 -35.00 15.02
CA LEU A 257 7.16 -34.55 14.96
C LEU A 257 7.05 -33.30 14.07
N GLY A 258 6.06 -33.32 13.19
CA GLY A 258 5.59 -32.17 12.44
C GLY A 258 4.46 -31.44 13.17
N LEU A 259 3.48 -30.95 12.40
CA LEU A 259 2.29 -30.31 12.95
C LEU A 259 1.46 -31.31 13.80
N SER A 260 1.12 -30.92 15.02
CA SER A 260 0.16 -31.66 15.85
C SER A 260 -1.26 -31.29 15.44
N LEU A 261 -2.07 -32.31 15.08
CA LEU A 261 -3.50 -32.15 14.76
C LEU A 261 -4.40 -32.13 16.01
N ILE A 262 -3.85 -31.76 17.16
CA ILE A 262 -4.64 -31.64 18.39
C ILE A 262 -5.42 -30.34 18.30
N HIS A 263 -6.70 -30.47 18.14
CA HIS A 263 -7.74 -29.45 18.00
C HIS A 263 -7.81 -28.71 16.66
N ILE A 264 -8.64 -29.27 15.86
CA ILE A 264 -9.62 -28.50 15.09
C ILE A 264 -10.98 -28.70 15.73
#